data_1bd868efd18fbf4df2317ba5035fc4b1
#
_entry.id   1bd868efd18fbf4df2317ba5035fc4b1
#
_cell.length_a   1.000
_cell.length_b   1.000
_cell.length_c   1.000
_cell.angle_alpha   90.00
_cell.angle_beta   90.00
_cell.angle_gamma   90.00
#
_symmetry.space_group_name_H-M   'P 1'
#
loop_
_entity.id
_entity.type
_entity.pdbx_description
1 polymer ?
#
loop_
_entity_poly.entity_id
_entity_poly.type
_entity_poly.pdbx_seq_one_letter_code
_entity_poly.pdbx_strand_id
1 'polypeptide(L)'
;MKAIGTIETISALTSVIAGDIAVKAAKVDIVDIRIARGLGGKGFLVITGEVSSVKSAIQACLNKMSEEGVITSTSVIASPHKDLIPHILG
;
A
#
# COMPACT_ATOMS: atom_id res chain seq x y z
N MET A 1 15.19 -7.42 -5.67
CA MET A 1 15.34 -6.24 -4.79
C MET A 1 14.04 -6.00 -4.04
N LYS A 2 14.14 -5.87 -2.75
CA LYS A 2 12.97 -5.56 -1.91
C LYS A 2 12.50 -4.13 -2.14
N ALA A 3 11.21 -3.95 -2.01
CA ALA A 3 10.59 -2.64 -2.13
C ALA A 3 9.52 -2.47 -1.06
N ILE A 4 9.18 -1.23 -0.79
CA ILE A 4 8.06 -0.86 0.05
C ILE A 4 7.08 -0.11 -0.83
N GLY A 5 5.83 -0.58 -0.85
CA GLY A 5 4.75 0.10 -1.54
C GLY A 5 3.80 0.71 -0.53
N THR A 6 3.31 1.90 -0.85
CA THR A 6 2.27 2.53 -0.03
C THR A 6 1.07 2.87 -0.90
N ILE A 7 -0.11 2.70 -0.32
CA ILE A 7 -1.36 3.03 -0.98
C ILE A 7 -2.18 3.84 0.03
N GLU A 8 -2.45 5.09 -0.32
CA GLU A 8 -3.33 5.95 0.47
C GLU A 8 -4.74 5.85 -0.08
N THR A 9 -5.69 5.65 0.80
CA THR A 9 -7.10 5.50 0.44
C THR A 9 -7.96 6.50 1.21
N ILE A 10 -9.19 6.69 0.73
CA ILE A 10 -10.12 7.66 1.34
C ILE A 10 -10.65 7.24 2.70
N SER A 11 -10.49 5.96 3.10
CA SER A 11 -10.98 5.49 4.39
C SER A 11 -10.19 4.30 4.90
N ALA A 12 -10.33 4.01 6.19
CA ALA A 12 -9.73 2.82 6.79
C ALA A 12 -10.25 1.54 6.13
N LEU A 13 -11.56 1.47 5.87
CA LEU A 13 -12.16 0.30 5.25
C LEU A 13 -11.57 0.03 3.87
N THR A 14 -11.40 1.06 3.06
CA THR A 14 -10.83 0.88 1.72
C THR A 14 -9.37 0.46 1.75
N SER A 15 -8.61 0.83 2.81
CA SER A 15 -7.23 0.34 2.96
C SER A 15 -7.20 -1.16 3.26
N VAL A 16 -8.17 -1.66 4.02
CA VAL A 16 -8.27 -3.10 4.29
C VAL A 16 -8.64 -3.86 3.00
N ILE A 17 -9.56 -3.32 2.21
CA ILE A 17 -9.93 -3.90 0.92
C ILE A 17 -8.73 -3.93 -0.02
N ALA A 18 -7.96 -2.84 -0.08
CA ALA A 18 -6.75 -2.77 -0.89
C ALA A 18 -5.73 -3.85 -0.45
N GLY A 19 -5.59 -4.05 0.85
CA GLY A 19 -4.70 -5.10 1.38
C GLY A 19 -5.10 -6.49 0.89
N ASP A 20 -6.39 -6.80 0.92
CA ASP A 20 -6.88 -8.09 0.42
C ASP A 20 -6.60 -8.26 -1.07
N ILE A 21 -6.85 -7.23 -1.86
CA ILE A 21 -6.56 -7.27 -3.30
C ILE A 21 -5.06 -7.47 -3.54
N ALA A 22 -4.22 -6.74 -2.81
CA ALA A 22 -2.77 -6.78 -2.99
C ALA A 22 -2.20 -8.18 -2.74
N VAL A 23 -2.57 -8.81 -1.63
CA VAL A 23 -2.01 -10.12 -1.27
C VAL A 23 -2.53 -11.24 -2.16
N LYS A 24 -3.69 -11.06 -2.77
CA LYS A 24 -4.24 -12.02 -3.72
C LYS A 24 -3.66 -11.86 -5.12
N ALA A 25 -3.21 -10.66 -5.47
CA ALA A 25 -2.73 -10.34 -6.81
C ALA A 25 -1.25 -10.65 -7.00
N ALA A 26 -0.44 -10.57 -5.95
CA ALA A 26 1.00 -10.71 -6.06
C ALA A 26 1.61 -11.20 -4.75
N LYS A 27 2.86 -11.63 -4.82
CA LYS A 27 3.56 -12.16 -3.63
C LYS A 27 4.11 -10.99 -2.81
N VAL A 28 3.26 -10.39 -2.01
CA VAL A 28 3.59 -9.30 -1.11
C VAL A 28 3.08 -9.59 0.28
N ASP A 29 3.70 -8.96 1.26
CA ASP A 29 3.26 -9.00 2.66
C ASP A 29 2.72 -7.64 3.07
N ILE A 30 1.70 -7.64 3.90
CA ILE A 30 1.20 -6.41 4.52
C ILE A 30 2.09 -6.10 5.71
N VAL A 31 2.70 -4.92 5.70
CA VAL A 31 3.54 -4.44 6.80
C VAL A 31 2.69 -3.71 7.82
N ASP A 32 1.78 -2.88 7.35
CA ASP A 32 0.94 -2.06 8.23
C ASP A 32 -0.30 -1.57 7.50
N ILE A 33 -1.34 -1.31 8.27
CA ILE A 33 -2.53 -0.60 7.82
C ILE A 33 -2.76 0.49 8.87
N ARG A 34 -2.76 1.75 8.45
CA ARG A 34 -2.90 2.89 9.33
C ARG A 34 -4.08 3.76 8.96
N ILE A 35 -4.63 4.43 9.98
CA ILE A 35 -5.66 5.45 9.79
C ILE A 35 -4.99 6.79 10.05
N ALA A 36 -5.06 7.69 9.06
CA ALA A 36 -4.51 9.04 9.21
C ALA A 36 -5.53 9.91 9.95
N ARG A 37 -5.32 10.08 11.23
CA ARG A 37 -6.17 10.94 12.05
C ARG A 37 -6.00 12.39 11.63
N GLY A 38 -7.09 13.14 11.66
CA GLY A 38 -7.07 14.55 11.29
C GLY A 38 -7.17 14.82 9.80
N LEU A 39 -7.18 13.79 8.97
CA LEU A 39 -7.33 13.93 7.52
C LEU A 39 -8.58 13.22 7.00
N GLY A 40 -9.66 13.29 7.77
CA GLY A 40 -10.92 12.70 7.36
C GLY A 40 -10.98 11.19 7.43
N GLY A 41 -10.08 10.56 8.19
CA GLY A 41 -10.09 9.12 8.36
C GLY A 41 -9.48 8.35 7.19
N LYS A 42 -8.62 8.97 6.40
CA LYS A 42 -7.91 8.28 5.32
C LYS A 42 -7.14 7.08 5.85
N GLY A 43 -7.05 6.05 5.00
CA GLY A 43 -6.28 4.86 5.31
C GLY A 43 -4.96 4.81 4.55
N PHE A 44 -3.98 4.15 5.15
CA PHE A 44 -2.70 3.85 4.50
C PHE A 44 -2.44 2.37 4.59
N LEU A 45 -2.14 1.77 3.45
CA LEU A 45 -1.67 0.39 3.36
C LEU A 45 -0.19 0.42 3.02
N VAL A 46 0.61 -0.32 3.79
CA VAL A 46 2.04 -0.48 3.52
C VAL A 46 2.30 -1.95 3.23
N ILE A 47 2.88 -2.22 2.07
CA ILE A 47 3.21 -3.58 1.64
C ILE A 47 4.70 -3.69 1.31
N THR A 48 5.22 -4.91 1.37
CA THR A 48 6.61 -5.18 0.99
C THR A 48 6.71 -6.46 0.18
N GLY A 49 7.74 -6.54 -0.63
CA GLY A 49 8.03 -7.69 -1.48
C GLY A 49 9.09 -7.32 -2.50
N GLU A 50 9.29 -8.19 -3.49
CA GLU A 50 10.14 -7.81 -4.61
C GLU A 50 9.52 -6.64 -5.37
N VAL A 51 10.34 -5.81 -5.99
CA VAL A 51 9.87 -4.60 -6.69
C VAL A 51 8.76 -4.91 -7.68
N SER A 52 8.93 -5.94 -8.48
CA SER A 52 7.93 -6.33 -9.48
C SER A 52 6.62 -6.75 -8.84
N SER A 53 6.68 -7.48 -7.72
CA SER A 53 5.49 -7.91 -7.00
C SER A 53 4.75 -6.74 -6.39
N VAL A 54 5.48 -5.80 -5.78
CA VAL A 54 4.89 -4.60 -5.19
C VAL A 54 4.19 -3.76 -6.27
N LYS A 55 4.84 -3.57 -7.42
CA LYS A 55 4.23 -2.83 -8.53
C LYS A 55 2.97 -3.52 -9.04
N SER A 56 3.02 -4.86 -9.18
CA SER A 56 1.86 -5.62 -9.63
C SER A 56 0.70 -5.54 -8.65
N ALA A 57 0.98 -5.60 -7.35
CA ALA A 57 -0.03 -5.47 -6.32
C ALA A 57 -0.71 -4.11 -6.35
N ILE A 58 0.08 -3.04 -6.47
CA ILE A 58 -0.45 -1.69 -6.57
C ILE A 58 -1.30 -1.52 -7.83
N GLN A 59 -0.83 -2.03 -8.95
CA GLN A 59 -1.58 -1.95 -10.20
C GLN A 59 -2.91 -2.68 -10.11
N ALA A 60 -2.95 -3.84 -9.45
CA ALA A 60 -4.19 -4.57 -9.21
C ALA A 60 -5.18 -3.77 -8.38
N CYS A 61 -4.70 -3.08 -7.34
CA CYS A 61 -5.54 -2.20 -6.53
C CYS A 61 -6.08 -1.04 -7.36
N LEU A 62 -5.23 -0.40 -8.15
CA LEU A 62 -5.64 0.71 -9.02
C LEU A 62 -6.70 0.27 -10.02
N ASN A 63 -6.54 -0.92 -10.61
CA ASN A 63 -7.49 -1.42 -11.58
C ASN A 63 -8.86 -1.75 -10.95
N LYS A 64 -8.86 -2.37 -9.78
CA LYS A 64 -10.10 -2.81 -9.14
C LYS A 64 -10.83 -1.70 -8.38
N MET A 65 -10.11 -0.66 -7.95
CA MET A 65 -10.66 0.39 -7.10
C MET A 65 -10.68 1.76 -7.79
N SER A 66 -10.31 1.83 -9.05
CA SER A 66 -10.10 3.10 -9.76
C SER A 66 -11.39 3.88 -10.01
N GLU A 67 -12.50 3.20 -10.24
CA GLU A 67 -13.75 3.85 -10.63
C GLU A 67 -14.32 4.78 -9.57
N GLU A 68 -14.02 4.53 -8.32
CA GLU A 68 -14.61 5.26 -7.21
C GLU A 68 -13.70 6.34 -6.63
N GLY A 69 -12.51 6.52 -7.20
CA GLY A 69 -11.57 7.50 -6.69
C GLY A 69 -11.12 7.21 -5.26
N VAL A 70 -11.15 5.94 -4.85
CA VAL A 70 -10.84 5.57 -3.47
C VAL A 70 -9.35 5.58 -3.17
N ILE A 71 -8.50 5.40 -4.19
CA ILE A 71 -7.05 5.49 -4.02
C ILE A 71 -6.62 6.90 -4.37
N THR A 72 -6.04 7.58 -3.39
CA THR A 72 -5.64 8.98 -3.52
C THR A 72 -4.16 9.15 -3.84
N SER A 73 -3.32 8.21 -3.45
CA SER A 73 -1.92 8.22 -3.85
C SER A 73 -1.29 6.85 -3.69
N THR A 74 -0.24 6.60 -4.45
CA THR A 74 0.57 5.39 -4.33
C THR A 74 2.04 5.75 -4.44
N SER A 75 2.89 4.95 -3.81
CA SER A 75 4.34 5.09 -4.00
C SER A 75 5.03 3.74 -3.92
N VAL A 76 6.18 3.64 -4.57
CA VAL A 76 7.06 2.48 -4.48
C VAL A 76 8.46 2.98 -4.22
N ILE A 77 9.06 2.46 -3.14
CA ILE A 77 10.44 2.78 -2.79
C ILE A 77 11.22 1.47 -2.80
N ALA A 78 12.15 1.34 -3.72
CA ALA A 78 13.07 0.22 -3.72
C ALA A 78 14.09 0.46 -2.60
N SER A 79 14.21 -0.50 -1.69
CA SER A 79 15.06 -0.32 -0.53
C SER A 79 15.94 -1.53 -0.29
N PRO A 80 17.25 -1.38 -0.48
CA PRO A 80 18.19 -2.40 -0.04
C PRO A 80 18.46 -2.35 1.46
N HIS A 81 18.00 -1.30 2.17
CA HIS A 81 18.33 -1.10 3.58
C HIS A 81 17.13 -1.37 4.47
N LYS A 82 17.36 -2.23 5.49
CA LYS A 82 16.35 -2.56 6.48
C LYS A 82 15.88 -1.35 7.29
N ASP A 83 16.75 -0.37 7.43
CA ASP A 83 16.48 0.81 8.26
C ASP A 83 15.44 1.76 7.64
N LEU A 84 15.10 1.57 6.38
CA LEU A 84 14.13 2.44 5.73
C LEU A 84 12.71 2.21 6.26
N ILE A 85 12.39 0.99 6.64
CA ILE A 85 11.05 0.63 7.13
C ILE A 85 10.63 1.46 8.35
N PRO A 86 11.46 1.61 9.40
CA PRO A 86 11.08 2.44 10.54
C PRO A 86 10.79 3.89 10.18
N HIS A 87 11.50 4.44 9.22
CA HIS A 87 11.27 5.83 8.77
C HIS A 87 9.96 6.00 8.06
N ILE A 88 9.53 5.00 7.31
CA ILE A 88 8.26 5.04 6.57
C ILE A 88 7.08 4.85 7.52
N LEU A 89 7.21 3.94 8.47
CA LEU A 89 6.16 3.64 9.43
C LEU A 89 6.14 4.59 10.63
N GLY A 90 7.25 5.22 10.89
CA GLY A 90 7.41 6.16 12.00
C GLY A 90 6.53 7.34 11.89
#